data_0cfb109c8f6eb1ac6c53ecd9a135385f
#
_entry.id   0cfb109c8f6eb1ac6c53ecd9a135385f
#
_cell.length_a   1.000
_cell.length_b   1.000
_cell.length_c   1.000
_cell.angle_alpha   90.00
_cell.angle_beta   90.00
_cell.angle_gamma   90.00
#
_symmetry.space_group_name_H-M   'P 1'
#
loop_
_entity.id
_entity.type
_entity.pdbx_description
1 polymer ?
#
loop_
_entity_poly.entity_id
_entity_poly.type
_entity_poly.pdbx_seq_one_letter_code
_entity_poly.pdbx_strand_id
1 'polypeptide(L)'
;MSSRAARRFAFSHEAFTVVLLVVAVVVVTQLSPYFLDAQNFSQIATDSLEIGLIALAMTPLIVVREIDLSVGSTLGLAAVVFGELASHDVPLLAAVLATVATGALAGLLNGLLVTRFGLSSIVVTLGTMALFRGLANAIVGDQTITTLPDSFTASDTRYAIGTLVTIPHVLFALAALAAALLLHRSTVGRRIFFAGSSPDVATHSGVRVDRLKVGLFVASGTLAAIAALFMTSRLQSVRADTGSGLELLVLTVVLLGGADIRGGRGTIFGTLVALALVGVVRSGMALGDLPDQARVAVVGGLLLLSICAGVAIEALRRRAAERRTTRRIRGGAELRPTPTT
;
A
#
# COMPACT_ATOMS: atom_id res chain seq x y z
N MET A 1 29.39 7.30 4.09
CA MET A 1 28.30 7.95 3.33
C MET A 1 28.76 9.36 2.98
N SER A 2 28.82 9.74 1.70
CA SER A 2 29.25 11.09 1.32
C SER A 2 28.23 12.14 1.81
N SER A 3 28.71 13.33 2.19
CA SER A 3 27.87 14.44 2.68
C SER A 3 26.71 14.82 1.73
N ARG A 4 26.84 14.49 0.45
CA ARG A 4 25.78 14.68 -0.58
C ARG A 4 24.66 13.65 -0.49
N ALA A 5 24.96 12.39 -0.10
CA ALA A 5 23.98 11.34 0.08
C ALA A 5 23.15 11.58 1.36
N ALA A 6 23.80 11.97 2.45
CA ALA A 6 23.13 12.32 3.70
C ALA A 6 22.19 13.55 3.54
N ARG A 7 22.59 14.57 2.78
CA ARG A 7 21.74 15.73 2.48
C ARG A 7 20.58 15.40 1.52
N ARG A 8 20.72 14.41 0.62
CA ARG A 8 19.61 13.95 -0.23
C ARG A 8 18.60 13.14 0.58
N PHE A 9 19.06 12.38 1.56
CA PHE A 9 18.20 11.60 2.46
C PHE A 9 17.43 12.53 3.42
N ALA A 10 18.07 13.52 4.02
CA ALA A 10 17.45 14.44 4.99
C ALA A 10 16.24 15.24 4.46
N PHE A 11 16.08 15.36 3.13
CA PHE A 11 14.93 15.98 2.46
C PHE A 11 14.11 14.96 1.66
N SER A 12 14.13 13.67 2.02
CA SER A 12 13.30 12.66 1.37
C SER A 12 12.01 12.44 2.15
N HIS A 13 10.94 12.05 1.47
CA HIS A 13 9.69 11.62 2.11
C HIS A 13 9.95 10.48 3.10
N GLU A 14 10.83 9.56 2.74
CA GLU A 14 11.22 8.44 3.57
C GLU A 14 11.82 8.88 4.91
N ALA A 15 12.71 9.89 4.90
CA ALA A 15 13.27 10.43 6.14
C ALA A 15 12.20 11.08 7.02
N PHE A 16 11.25 11.79 6.42
CA PHE A 16 10.11 12.37 7.13
C PHE A 16 9.27 11.27 7.80
N THR A 17 8.94 10.21 7.07
CA THR A 17 8.15 9.08 7.59
C THR A 17 8.90 8.33 8.69
N VAL A 18 10.23 8.15 8.56
CA VAL A 18 11.07 7.55 9.61
C VAL A 18 11.05 8.40 10.88
N VAL A 19 11.16 9.73 10.75
CA VAL A 19 11.09 10.64 11.91
C VAL A 19 9.73 10.55 12.58
N LEU A 20 8.63 10.53 11.80
CA LEU A 20 7.28 10.36 12.34
C LEU A 20 7.12 9.01 13.04
N LEU A 21 7.68 7.93 12.49
CA LEU A 21 7.66 6.62 13.14
C LEU A 21 8.37 6.65 14.49
N VAL A 22 9.57 7.26 14.56
CA VAL A 22 10.31 7.38 15.82
C VAL A 22 9.51 8.19 16.84
N VAL A 23 8.93 9.31 16.41
CA VAL A 23 8.07 10.15 17.29
C VAL A 23 6.86 9.36 17.77
N ALA A 24 6.18 8.63 16.87
CA ALA A 24 5.02 7.80 17.23
C ALA A 24 5.40 6.73 18.27
N VAL A 25 6.51 6.01 18.04
CA VAL A 25 7.03 5.01 19.00
C VAL A 25 7.29 5.63 20.36
N VAL A 26 7.97 6.79 20.42
CA VAL A 26 8.27 7.48 21.68
C VAL A 26 6.98 7.90 22.40
N VAL A 27 6.03 8.50 21.67
CA VAL A 27 4.74 8.94 22.24
C VAL A 27 3.94 7.75 22.77
N VAL A 28 3.79 6.69 21.98
CA VAL A 28 2.99 5.52 22.38
C VAL A 28 3.63 4.79 23.56
N THR A 29 4.96 4.73 23.62
CA THR A 29 5.68 4.15 24.77
C THR A 29 5.41 4.93 26.08
N GLN A 30 5.18 6.23 26.01
CA GLN A 30 4.81 7.04 27.19
C GLN A 30 3.33 6.89 27.57
N LEU A 31 2.47 6.49 26.61
CA LEU A 31 1.03 6.31 26.84
C LEU A 31 0.70 4.94 27.46
N SER A 32 1.47 3.90 27.16
CA SER A 32 1.18 2.55 27.64
C SER A 32 2.45 1.76 27.93
N PRO A 33 2.60 1.17 29.15
CA PRO A 33 3.71 0.31 29.49
C PRO A 33 3.72 -1.01 28.69
N TYR A 34 2.57 -1.43 28.16
CA TYR A 34 2.41 -2.67 27.38
C TYR A 34 2.84 -2.50 25.92
N PHE A 35 3.13 -1.29 25.45
CA PHE A 35 3.48 -1.06 24.04
C PHE A 35 4.75 -1.80 23.61
N LEU A 36 5.77 -1.87 24.50
CA LEU A 36 7.05 -2.53 24.19
C LEU A 36 7.02 -4.06 24.36
N ASP A 37 5.89 -4.65 24.70
CA ASP A 37 5.76 -6.09 24.83
C ASP A 37 5.90 -6.77 23.44
N ALA A 38 6.65 -7.88 23.42
CA ALA A 38 6.86 -8.64 22.19
C ALA A 38 5.55 -9.13 21.55
N GLN A 39 4.53 -9.43 22.36
CA GLN A 39 3.20 -9.79 21.88
C GLN A 39 2.52 -8.64 21.15
N ASN A 40 2.64 -7.39 21.64
CA ASN A 40 2.08 -6.23 20.98
C ASN A 40 2.74 -5.99 19.61
N PHE A 41 4.04 -6.16 19.49
CA PHE A 41 4.72 -6.08 18.18
C PHE A 41 4.26 -7.17 17.22
N SER A 42 4.06 -8.39 17.70
CA SER A 42 3.49 -9.48 16.89
C SER A 42 2.07 -9.13 16.43
N GLN A 43 1.24 -8.55 17.32
CA GLN A 43 -0.12 -8.12 16.99
C GLN A 43 -0.12 -6.99 15.96
N ILE A 44 0.74 -5.97 16.12
CA ILE A 44 0.91 -4.89 15.14
C ILE A 44 1.28 -5.45 13.78
N ALA A 45 2.21 -6.41 13.74
CA ALA A 45 2.62 -7.05 12.49
C ALA A 45 1.45 -7.82 11.86
N THR A 46 0.71 -8.61 12.65
CA THR A 46 -0.47 -9.36 12.21
C THR A 46 -1.56 -8.45 11.66
N ASP A 47 -1.94 -7.39 12.38
CA ASP A 47 -2.98 -6.44 11.96
C ASP A 47 -2.58 -5.58 10.75
N SER A 48 -1.29 -5.60 10.41
CA SER A 48 -0.74 -4.86 9.26
C SER A 48 -0.59 -5.72 8.00
N LEU A 49 -0.78 -7.05 8.07
CA LEU A 49 -0.53 -7.96 6.95
C LEU A 49 -1.37 -7.64 5.73
N GLU A 50 -2.70 -7.51 5.92
CA GLU A 50 -3.63 -7.28 4.83
C GLU A 50 -3.40 -5.92 4.17
N ILE A 51 -3.23 -4.89 5.00
CA ILE A 51 -2.92 -3.54 4.54
C ILE A 51 -1.60 -3.53 3.77
N GLY A 52 -0.59 -4.21 4.31
CA GLY A 52 0.74 -4.31 3.73
C GLY A 52 0.71 -5.01 2.37
N LEU A 53 0.05 -6.16 2.23
CA LEU A 53 -0.07 -6.89 0.97
C LEU A 53 -0.68 -6.03 -0.13
N ILE A 54 -1.79 -5.34 0.17
CA ILE A 54 -2.45 -4.47 -0.79
C ILE A 54 -1.55 -3.25 -1.10
N ALA A 55 -0.87 -2.68 -0.10
CA ALA A 55 0.03 -1.54 -0.29
C ALA A 55 1.24 -1.88 -1.18
N LEU A 56 1.75 -3.12 -1.12
CA LEU A 56 2.82 -3.58 -2.01
C LEU A 56 2.40 -3.54 -3.49
N ALA A 57 1.13 -3.85 -3.81
CA ALA A 57 0.58 -3.75 -5.16
C ALA A 57 0.19 -2.31 -5.54
N MET A 58 -0.35 -1.55 -4.59
CA MET A 58 -0.76 -0.16 -4.81
C MET A 58 0.43 0.75 -5.08
N THR A 59 1.59 0.48 -4.48
CA THR A 59 2.79 1.30 -4.68
C THR A 59 3.19 1.41 -6.16
N PRO A 60 3.40 0.33 -6.93
CA PRO A 60 3.71 0.44 -8.35
C PRO A 60 2.55 1.01 -9.19
N LEU A 61 1.28 0.82 -8.78
CA LEU A 61 0.13 1.45 -9.44
C LEU A 61 0.21 2.99 -9.32
N ILE A 62 0.46 3.52 -8.13
CA ILE A 62 0.62 4.98 -7.94
C ILE A 62 1.83 5.49 -8.71
N VAL A 63 2.92 4.73 -8.78
CA VAL A 63 4.09 5.11 -9.58
C VAL A 63 3.74 5.27 -11.06
N VAL A 64 2.82 4.49 -11.64
CA VAL A 64 2.33 4.67 -13.02
C VAL A 64 1.13 5.63 -13.16
N ARG A 65 0.82 6.40 -12.11
CA ARG A 65 -0.27 7.40 -12.03
C ARG A 65 -1.68 6.78 -12.01
N GLU A 66 -1.80 5.54 -11.53
CA GLU A 66 -3.09 4.88 -11.36
C GLU A 66 -3.39 4.66 -9.88
N ILE A 67 -4.67 4.69 -9.52
CA ILE A 67 -5.15 4.45 -8.16
C ILE A 67 -6.26 3.41 -8.24
N ASP A 68 -6.20 2.41 -7.35
CA ASP A 68 -7.24 1.38 -7.24
C ASP A 68 -7.97 1.53 -5.89
N LEU A 69 -9.12 2.19 -5.92
CA LEU A 69 -9.98 2.35 -4.74
C LEU A 69 -10.90 1.15 -4.51
N SER A 70 -10.93 0.19 -5.44
CA SER A 70 -11.76 -1.00 -5.30
C SER A 70 -11.15 -2.10 -4.43
N VAL A 71 -9.88 -1.96 -3.99
CA VAL A 71 -9.13 -3.01 -3.29
C VAL A 71 -9.84 -3.54 -2.04
N GLY A 72 -10.49 -2.68 -1.25
CA GLY A 72 -11.26 -3.08 -0.07
C GLY A 72 -12.51 -3.89 -0.42
N SER A 73 -13.23 -3.51 -1.47
CA SER A 73 -14.39 -4.26 -1.96
C SER A 73 -14.01 -5.52 -2.73
N THR A 74 -12.87 -5.50 -3.43
CA THR A 74 -12.29 -6.71 -4.06
C THR A 74 -11.91 -7.74 -3.00
N LEU A 75 -11.28 -7.30 -1.90
CA LEU A 75 -11.02 -8.14 -0.73
C LEU A 75 -12.32 -8.70 -0.17
N GLY A 76 -13.34 -7.85 0.06
CA GLY A 76 -14.63 -8.28 0.59
C GLY A 76 -15.34 -9.31 -0.30
N LEU A 77 -15.39 -9.07 -1.62
CA LEU A 77 -15.96 -10.02 -2.57
C LEU A 77 -15.18 -11.35 -2.59
N ALA A 78 -13.85 -11.28 -2.60
CA ALA A 78 -12.99 -12.48 -2.57
C ALA A 78 -13.18 -13.27 -1.26
N ALA A 79 -13.31 -12.60 -0.11
CA ALA A 79 -13.61 -13.23 1.17
C ALA A 79 -14.97 -13.93 1.14
N VAL A 80 -16.01 -13.28 0.60
CA VAL A 80 -17.35 -13.87 0.46
C VAL A 80 -17.33 -15.10 -0.42
N VAL A 81 -16.66 -15.04 -1.59
CA VAL A 81 -16.50 -16.21 -2.47
C VAL A 81 -15.79 -17.36 -1.73
N PHE A 82 -14.74 -17.06 -0.97
CA PHE A 82 -14.07 -18.06 -0.16
C PHE A 82 -15.01 -18.67 0.90
N GLY A 83 -15.68 -17.82 1.67
CA GLY A 83 -16.58 -18.25 2.74
C GLY A 83 -17.71 -19.13 2.25
N GLU A 84 -18.36 -18.74 1.14
CA GLU A 84 -19.42 -19.54 0.51
C GLU A 84 -18.92 -20.91 0.06
N LEU A 85 -17.81 -20.95 -0.66
CA LEU A 85 -17.26 -22.24 -1.13
C LEU A 85 -16.81 -23.12 0.03
N ALA A 86 -16.18 -22.55 1.05
CA ALA A 86 -15.68 -23.27 2.21
C ALA A 86 -16.81 -23.80 3.11
N SER A 87 -17.93 -23.09 3.21
CA SER A 87 -19.12 -23.52 3.99
C SER A 87 -19.92 -24.61 3.29
N HIS A 88 -19.73 -24.82 1.99
CA HIS A 88 -20.39 -25.86 1.19
C HIS A 88 -19.47 -27.06 0.89
N ASP A 89 -18.49 -27.35 1.74
CA ASP A 89 -17.58 -28.48 1.66
C ASP A 89 -16.76 -28.56 0.35
N VAL A 90 -16.59 -27.45 -0.36
CA VAL A 90 -15.69 -27.39 -1.51
C VAL A 90 -14.25 -27.62 -1.05
N PRO A 91 -13.45 -28.45 -1.74
CA PRO A 91 -12.06 -28.68 -1.35
C PRO A 91 -11.29 -27.35 -1.14
N LEU A 92 -10.58 -27.23 -0.01
CA LEU A 92 -9.90 -26.00 0.41
C LEU A 92 -9.05 -25.37 -0.71
N LEU A 93 -8.29 -26.19 -1.44
CA LEU A 93 -7.47 -25.71 -2.56
C LEU A 93 -8.33 -25.06 -3.67
N ALA A 94 -9.49 -25.65 -3.98
CA ALA A 94 -10.38 -25.10 -5.02
C ALA A 94 -10.99 -23.76 -4.54
N ALA A 95 -11.41 -23.67 -3.27
CA ALA A 95 -11.92 -22.43 -2.69
C ALA A 95 -10.84 -21.33 -2.70
N VAL A 96 -9.59 -21.64 -2.33
CA VAL A 96 -8.46 -20.70 -2.38
C VAL A 96 -8.18 -20.24 -3.81
N LEU A 97 -8.13 -21.15 -4.79
CA LEU A 97 -7.90 -20.79 -6.18
C LEU A 97 -9.03 -19.92 -6.75
N ALA A 98 -10.28 -20.23 -6.42
CA ALA A 98 -11.44 -19.43 -6.84
C ALA A 98 -11.38 -18.02 -6.25
N THR A 99 -10.97 -17.89 -4.98
CA THR A 99 -10.78 -16.61 -4.31
C THR A 99 -9.72 -15.76 -5.03
N VAL A 100 -8.56 -16.35 -5.30
CA VAL A 100 -7.47 -15.67 -6.01
C VAL A 100 -7.88 -15.29 -7.43
N ALA A 101 -8.60 -16.17 -8.11
CA ALA A 101 -9.14 -15.90 -9.45
C ALA A 101 -10.15 -14.74 -9.43
N THR A 102 -11.01 -14.66 -8.40
CA THR A 102 -11.96 -13.54 -8.22
C THR A 102 -11.22 -12.20 -8.15
N GLY A 103 -10.17 -12.11 -7.33
CA GLY A 103 -9.36 -10.89 -7.25
C GLY A 103 -8.62 -10.57 -8.55
N ALA A 104 -8.03 -11.58 -9.20
CA ALA A 104 -7.36 -11.40 -10.48
C ALA A 104 -8.31 -10.90 -11.58
N LEU A 105 -9.53 -11.45 -11.65
CA LEU A 105 -10.58 -11.02 -12.59
C LEU A 105 -11.08 -9.60 -12.27
N ALA A 106 -11.27 -9.25 -11.01
CA ALA A 106 -11.61 -7.90 -10.58
C ALA A 106 -10.55 -6.88 -11.02
N GLY A 107 -9.27 -7.20 -10.78
CA GLY A 107 -8.15 -6.38 -11.24
C GLY A 107 -8.05 -6.31 -12.78
N LEU A 108 -8.29 -7.42 -13.47
CA LEU A 108 -8.33 -7.46 -14.93
C LEU A 108 -9.43 -6.56 -15.50
N LEU A 109 -10.64 -6.62 -14.91
CA LEU A 109 -11.75 -5.74 -15.27
C LEU A 109 -11.36 -4.27 -15.13
N ASN A 110 -10.82 -3.87 -13.97
CA ASN A 110 -10.35 -2.51 -13.74
C ASN A 110 -9.28 -2.09 -14.75
N GLY A 111 -8.26 -2.93 -14.93
CA GLY A 111 -7.17 -2.66 -15.86
C GLY A 111 -7.62 -2.49 -17.30
N LEU A 112 -8.57 -3.32 -17.76
CA LEU A 112 -9.13 -3.22 -19.11
C LEU A 112 -10.00 -1.97 -19.26
N LEU A 113 -10.85 -1.63 -18.28
CA LEU A 113 -11.68 -0.43 -18.33
C LEU A 113 -10.81 0.83 -18.39
N VAL A 114 -9.74 0.90 -17.60
CA VAL A 114 -8.82 2.04 -17.61
C VAL A 114 -8.06 2.14 -18.93
N THR A 115 -7.51 1.04 -19.44
CA THR A 115 -6.60 1.11 -20.59
C THR A 115 -7.32 1.05 -21.93
N ARG A 116 -8.36 0.22 -22.06
CA ARG A 116 -9.05 0.01 -23.34
C ARG A 116 -10.02 1.14 -23.67
N PHE A 117 -10.65 1.72 -22.63
CA PHE A 117 -11.62 2.80 -22.80
C PHE A 117 -11.04 4.17 -22.44
N GLY A 118 -9.79 4.24 -21.96
CA GLY A 118 -9.11 5.49 -21.60
C GLY A 118 -9.76 6.22 -20.42
N LEU A 119 -10.45 5.48 -19.54
CA LEU A 119 -11.15 6.06 -18.41
C LEU A 119 -10.20 6.33 -17.24
N SER A 120 -10.51 7.36 -16.45
CA SER A 120 -9.76 7.61 -15.21
C SER A 120 -9.87 6.42 -14.25
N SER A 121 -8.73 5.96 -13.72
CA SER A 121 -8.69 4.85 -12.75
C SER A 121 -9.51 5.14 -11.51
N ILE A 122 -9.53 6.37 -11.02
CA ILE A 122 -10.36 6.77 -9.86
C ILE A 122 -11.84 6.54 -10.15
N VAL A 123 -12.33 6.97 -11.32
CA VAL A 123 -13.75 6.82 -11.69
C VAL A 123 -14.10 5.34 -11.87
N VAL A 124 -13.25 4.58 -12.57
CA VAL A 124 -13.44 3.13 -12.77
C VAL A 124 -13.48 2.41 -11.43
N THR A 125 -12.47 2.64 -10.58
CA THR A 125 -12.33 1.90 -9.32
C THR A 125 -13.34 2.31 -8.26
N LEU A 126 -13.87 3.53 -8.28
CA LEU A 126 -15.04 3.92 -7.49
C LEU A 126 -16.30 3.18 -7.97
N GLY A 127 -16.53 3.10 -9.28
CA GLY A 127 -17.65 2.35 -9.84
C GLY A 127 -17.56 0.85 -9.52
N THR A 128 -16.40 0.24 -9.70
CA THR A 128 -16.20 -1.18 -9.39
C THR A 128 -16.15 -1.45 -7.89
N MET A 129 -15.75 -0.51 -7.07
CA MET A 129 -15.87 -0.59 -5.61
C MET A 129 -17.33 -0.79 -5.19
N ALA A 130 -18.25 0.02 -5.75
CA ALA A 130 -19.68 -0.14 -5.49
C ALA A 130 -20.22 -1.46 -6.07
N LEU A 131 -19.78 -1.84 -7.28
CA LEU A 131 -20.18 -3.09 -7.94
C LEU A 131 -19.75 -4.32 -7.11
N PHE A 132 -18.48 -4.40 -6.73
CA PHE A 132 -17.96 -5.56 -5.99
C PHE A 132 -18.55 -5.66 -4.58
N ARG A 133 -18.81 -4.52 -3.94
CA ARG A 133 -19.53 -4.47 -2.66
C ARG A 133 -20.98 -4.93 -2.82
N GLY A 134 -21.66 -4.49 -3.87
CA GLY A 134 -23.00 -4.94 -4.22
C GLY A 134 -23.07 -6.43 -4.50
N LEU A 135 -22.12 -6.99 -5.24
CA LEU A 135 -22.02 -8.43 -5.49
C LEU A 135 -21.77 -9.22 -4.20
N ALA A 136 -20.88 -8.76 -3.33
CA ALA A 136 -20.65 -9.40 -2.03
C ALA A 136 -21.93 -9.44 -1.19
N ASN A 137 -22.68 -8.32 -1.13
CA ASN A 137 -23.98 -8.26 -0.45
C ASN A 137 -25.02 -9.17 -1.12
N ALA A 138 -25.05 -9.26 -2.43
CA ALA A 138 -26.00 -10.13 -3.15
C ALA A 138 -25.76 -11.62 -2.87
N ILE A 139 -24.51 -12.02 -2.61
CA ILE A 139 -24.16 -13.40 -2.31
C ILE A 139 -24.49 -13.75 -0.86
N VAL A 140 -24.02 -12.95 0.13
CA VAL A 140 -24.11 -13.34 1.55
C VAL A 140 -25.24 -12.62 2.30
N GLY A 141 -25.80 -11.55 1.74
CA GLY A 141 -26.83 -10.73 2.40
C GLY A 141 -26.31 -10.10 3.69
N ASP A 142 -27.19 -10.06 4.68
CA ASP A 142 -26.87 -9.57 6.05
C ASP A 142 -26.27 -10.65 6.96
N GLN A 143 -25.97 -11.83 6.41
CA GLN A 143 -25.47 -12.96 7.20
C GLN A 143 -23.98 -12.83 7.43
N THR A 144 -23.50 -13.54 8.45
CA THR A 144 -22.08 -13.74 8.74
C THR A 144 -21.75 -15.21 8.55
N ILE A 145 -20.84 -15.54 7.66
CA ILE A 145 -20.35 -16.89 7.49
C ILE A 145 -19.27 -17.15 8.54
N THR A 146 -19.52 -18.10 9.45
CA THR A 146 -18.58 -18.51 10.50
C THR A 146 -18.18 -19.98 10.38
N THR A 147 -18.84 -20.73 9.49
CA THR A 147 -18.55 -22.16 9.25
C THR A 147 -17.37 -22.26 8.28
N LEU A 148 -16.16 -22.19 8.84
CA LEU A 148 -14.91 -22.31 8.08
C LEU A 148 -14.19 -23.60 8.48
N PRO A 149 -13.44 -24.26 7.57
CA PRO A 149 -12.69 -25.47 7.89
C PRO A 149 -11.60 -25.22 8.95
N ASP A 150 -11.51 -26.09 9.95
CA ASP A 150 -10.49 -26.00 11.01
C ASP A 150 -9.05 -25.99 10.46
N SER A 151 -8.80 -26.71 9.37
CA SER A 151 -7.49 -26.73 8.71
C SER A 151 -7.08 -25.37 8.16
N PHE A 152 -8.04 -24.52 7.80
CA PHE A 152 -7.80 -23.16 7.32
C PHE A 152 -7.61 -22.19 8.49
N THR A 153 -8.51 -22.20 9.48
CA THR A 153 -8.44 -21.30 10.64
C THR A 153 -7.22 -21.55 11.51
N ALA A 154 -6.77 -22.82 11.63
CA ALA A 154 -5.52 -23.15 12.31
C ALA A 154 -4.26 -22.60 11.61
N SER A 155 -4.33 -22.15 10.36
CA SER A 155 -3.17 -21.65 9.63
C SER A 155 -2.63 -20.32 10.19
N ASP A 156 -3.49 -19.48 10.74
CA ASP A 156 -3.11 -18.21 11.36
C ASP A 156 -2.37 -18.38 12.69
N THR A 157 -2.68 -19.44 13.40
CA THR A 157 -2.05 -19.76 14.70
C THR A 157 -0.80 -20.64 14.59
N ARG A 158 -0.45 -21.10 13.38
CA ARG A 158 0.77 -21.88 13.17
C ARG A 158 2.00 -20.98 13.20
N TYR A 159 2.78 -21.13 14.26
CA TYR A 159 4.05 -20.41 14.41
C TYR A 159 5.11 -21.00 13.49
N ALA A 160 5.80 -20.10 12.76
CA ALA A 160 6.94 -20.47 11.93
C ALA A 160 8.25 -20.45 12.73
N ILE A 161 8.39 -19.48 13.65
CA ILE A 161 9.57 -19.30 14.50
C ILE A 161 9.13 -18.83 15.88
N GLY A 162 9.37 -19.68 16.90
CA GLY A 162 8.97 -19.39 18.28
C GLY A 162 7.46 -19.17 18.41
N THR A 163 7.05 -18.28 19.30
CA THR A 163 5.63 -17.97 19.58
C THR A 163 5.17 -16.62 19.00
N LEU A 164 6.01 -15.94 18.22
CA LEU A 164 5.78 -14.56 17.78
C LEU A 164 5.64 -14.41 16.27
N VAL A 165 6.23 -15.33 15.48
CA VAL A 165 6.23 -15.25 14.02
C VAL A 165 5.39 -16.38 13.44
N THR A 166 4.28 -16.02 12.83
CA THR A 166 3.37 -16.97 12.17
C THR A 166 3.75 -17.14 10.68
N ILE A 167 3.18 -18.17 10.04
CA ILE A 167 3.39 -18.40 8.60
C ILE A 167 2.99 -17.17 7.75
N PRO A 168 1.86 -16.49 8.00
CA PRO A 168 1.50 -15.27 7.29
C PRO A 168 2.59 -14.17 7.32
N HIS A 169 3.28 -13.97 8.45
CA HIS A 169 4.39 -13.01 8.52
C HIS A 169 5.54 -13.34 7.56
N VAL A 170 5.89 -14.63 7.46
CA VAL A 170 6.94 -15.09 6.54
C VAL A 170 6.51 -14.88 5.09
N LEU A 171 5.27 -15.22 4.76
CA LEU A 171 4.72 -15.01 3.42
C LEU A 171 4.68 -13.51 3.05
N PHE A 172 4.29 -12.66 3.99
CA PHE A 172 4.34 -11.21 3.78
C PHE A 172 5.77 -10.70 3.56
N ALA A 173 6.73 -11.15 4.37
CA ALA A 173 8.14 -10.76 4.19
C ALA A 173 8.69 -11.19 2.82
N LEU A 174 8.35 -12.39 2.36
CA LEU A 174 8.70 -12.87 1.02
C LEU A 174 8.03 -12.04 -0.08
N ALA A 175 6.75 -11.71 0.07
CA ALA A 175 6.02 -10.84 -0.86
C ALA A 175 6.63 -9.44 -0.90
N ALA A 176 6.99 -8.86 0.24
CA ALA A 176 7.64 -7.55 0.34
C ALA A 176 9.02 -7.57 -0.33
N LEU A 177 9.80 -8.62 -0.11
CA LEU A 177 11.10 -8.80 -0.77
C LEU A 177 10.93 -8.94 -2.29
N ALA A 178 9.98 -9.76 -2.74
CA ALA A 178 9.69 -9.94 -4.16
C ALA A 178 9.24 -8.63 -4.81
N ALA A 179 8.35 -7.88 -4.18
CA ALA A 179 7.91 -6.56 -4.65
C ALA A 179 9.07 -5.55 -4.70
N ALA A 180 9.95 -5.54 -3.70
CA ALA A 180 11.13 -4.69 -3.67
C ALA A 180 12.11 -5.03 -4.81
N LEU A 181 12.40 -6.30 -5.04
CA LEU A 181 13.26 -6.76 -6.12
C LEU A 181 12.64 -6.45 -7.48
N LEU A 182 11.33 -6.72 -7.66
CA LEU A 182 10.60 -6.42 -8.87
C LEU A 182 10.62 -4.93 -9.17
N LEU A 183 10.31 -4.08 -8.21
CA LEU A 183 10.22 -2.64 -8.44
C LEU A 183 11.59 -1.99 -8.62
N HIS A 184 12.61 -2.36 -7.82
CA HIS A 184 13.89 -1.64 -7.78
C HIS A 184 15.03 -2.29 -8.56
N ARG A 185 14.94 -3.60 -8.86
CA ARG A 185 16.04 -4.34 -9.51
C ARG A 185 15.69 -4.90 -10.89
N SER A 186 14.38 -5.07 -11.21
CA SER A 186 13.95 -5.69 -12.47
C SER A 186 13.85 -4.72 -13.64
N THR A 187 13.74 -5.26 -14.85
CA THR A 187 13.41 -4.50 -16.07
C THR A 187 11.98 -3.97 -16.03
N VAL A 188 11.06 -4.70 -15.37
CA VAL A 188 9.67 -4.29 -15.21
C VAL A 188 9.61 -3.04 -14.33
N GLY A 189 10.33 -2.99 -13.23
CA GLY A 189 10.39 -1.82 -12.35
C GLY A 189 10.92 -0.57 -13.08
N ARG A 190 11.97 -0.72 -13.90
CA ARG A 190 12.45 0.41 -14.72
C ARG A 190 11.38 0.93 -15.69
N ARG A 191 10.59 0.04 -16.31
CA ARG A 191 9.47 0.43 -17.18
C ARG A 191 8.36 1.12 -16.38
N ILE A 192 8.07 0.66 -15.15
CA ILE A 192 7.09 1.29 -14.24
C ILE A 192 7.49 2.75 -13.94
N PHE A 193 8.72 3.00 -13.51
CA PHE A 193 9.21 4.36 -13.25
C PHE A 193 9.24 5.23 -14.51
N PHE A 194 9.62 4.67 -15.64
CA PHE A 194 9.66 5.39 -16.91
C PHE A 194 8.24 5.76 -17.38
N ALA A 195 7.31 4.81 -17.37
CA ALA A 195 5.90 5.06 -17.72
C ALA A 195 5.25 6.09 -16.78
N GLY A 196 5.59 6.06 -15.48
CA GLY A 196 5.07 7.01 -14.52
C GLY A 196 5.66 8.41 -14.65
N SER A 197 6.94 8.53 -15.00
CA SER A 197 7.59 9.84 -15.14
C SER A 197 7.15 10.56 -16.41
N SER A 198 7.04 9.86 -17.54
CA SER A 198 6.72 10.42 -18.85
C SER A 198 5.99 9.38 -19.72
N PRO A 199 4.67 9.22 -19.54
CA PRO A 199 3.88 8.17 -20.23
C PRO A 199 4.01 8.24 -21.76
N ASP A 200 3.94 9.45 -22.33
CA ASP A 200 4.02 9.67 -23.77
C ASP A 200 5.39 9.25 -24.33
N VAL A 201 6.48 9.67 -23.67
CA VAL A 201 7.84 9.31 -24.07
C VAL A 201 8.07 7.80 -23.93
N ALA A 202 7.54 7.20 -22.87
CA ALA A 202 7.64 5.75 -22.65
C ALA A 202 6.94 4.97 -23.77
N THR A 203 5.74 5.39 -24.17
CA THR A 203 4.97 4.78 -25.28
C THR A 203 5.74 4.90 -26.61
N HIS A 204 6.24 6.08 -26.94
CA HIS A 204 7.04 6.29 -28.16
C HIS A 204 8.39 5.54 -28.15
N SER A 205 8.90 5.21 -26.96
CA SER A 205 10.10 4.39 -26.77
C SER A 205 9.82 2.88 -26.79
N GLY A 206 8.60 2.46 -27.17
CA GLY A 206 8.22 1.06 -27.33
C GLY A 206 7.80 0.34 -26.04
N VAL A 207 7.62 1.06 -24.91
CA VAL A 207 7.05 0.46 -23.71
C VAL A 207 5.54 0.29 -23.88
N ARG A 208 5.05 -0.94 -23.70
CA ARG A 208 3.60 -1.23 -23.77
C ARG A 208 2.93 -0.82 -22.45
N VAL A 209 2.71 0.50 -22.28
CA VAL A 209 2.21 1.09 -21.03
C VAL A 209 0.88 0.48 -20.62
N ASP A 210 -0.04 0.27 -21.55
CA ASP A 210 -1.37 -0.32 -21.26
C ASP A 210 -1.27 -1.74 -20.70
N ARG A 211 -0.43 -2.59 -21.28
CA ARG A 211 -0.21 -3.95 -20.75
C ARG A 211 0.42 -3.94 -19.37
N LEU A 212 1.32 -2.97 -19.14
CA LEU A 212 1.93 -2.77 -17.83
C LEU A 212 0.87 -2.39 -16.78
N LYS A 213 -0.01 -1.43 -17.09
CA LYS A 213 -1.10 -1.00 -16.22
C LYS A 213 -2.07 -2.15 -15.92
N VAL A 214 -2.52 -2.88 -16.96
CA VAL A 214 -3.39 -4.06 -16.76
C VAL A 214 -2.73 -5.08 -15.83
N GLY A 215 -1.45 -5.39 -16.04
CA GLY A 215 -0.72 -6.33 -15.18
C GLY A 215 -0.63 -5.85 -13.72
N LEU A 216 -0.48 -4.54 -13.48
CA LEU A 216 -0.46 -3.97 -12.14
C LEU A 216 -1.85 -4.00 -11.46
N PHE A 217 -2.93 -3.75 -12.19
CA PHE A 217 -4.29 -3.92 -11.67
C PHE A 217 -4.60 -5.38 -11.33
N VAL A 218 -4.20 -6.33 -12.18
CA VAL A 218 -4.34 -7.77 -11.90
C VAL A 218 -3.55 -8.14 -10.63
N ALA A 219 -2.32 -7.63 -10.46
CA ALA A 219 -1.54 -7.85 -9.26
C ALA A 219 -2.22 -7.23 -8.02
N SER A 220 -2.83 -6.04 -8.15
CA SER A 220 -3.60 -5.38 -7.09
C SER A 220 -4.77 -6.25 -6.62
N GLY A 221 -5.61 -6.68 -7.54
CA GLY A 221 -6.75 -7.55 -7.22
C GLY A 221 -6.32 -8.91 -6.66
N THR A 222 -5.25 -9.51 -7.21
CA THR A 222 -4.70 -10.78 -6.72
C THR A 222 -4.21 -10.66 -5.28
N LEU A 223 -3.43 -9.62 -4.95
CA LEU A 223 -2.94 -9.40 -3.58
C LEU A 223 -4.07 -9.01 -2.63
N ALA A 224 -5.12 -8.32 -3.10
CA ALA A 224 -6.32 -8.07 -2.31
C ALA A 224 -7.07 -9.38 -1.97
N ALA A 225 -7.13 -10.33 -2.91
CA ALA A 225 -7.73 -11.65 -2.64
C ALA A 225 -6.88 -12.51 -1.69
N ILE A 226 -5.55 -12.44 -1.78
CA ILE A 226 -4.66 -13.10 -0.82
C ILE A 226 -4.81 -12.46 0.58
N ALA A 227 -4.91 -11.14 0.65
CA ALA A 227 -5.21 -10.43 1.88
C ALA A 227 -6.56 -10.83 2.48
N ALA A 228 -7.58 -11.11 1.64
CA ALA A 228 -8.87 -11.63 2.05
C ALA A 228 -8.74 -12.98 2.77
N LEU A 229 -7.91 -13.89 2.27
CA LEU A 229 -7.65 -15.18 2.90
C LEU A 229 -7.02 -15.00 4.28
N PHE A 230 -6.03 -14.12 4.43
CA PHE A 230 -5.41 -13.85 5.74
C PHE A 230 -6.40 -13.23 6.71
N MET A 231 -7.17 -12.23 6.26
CA MET A 231 -8.17 -11.58 7.08
C MET A 231 -9.27 -12.56 7.53
N THR A 232 -9.76 -13.41 6.63
CA THR A 232 -10.77 -14.43 6.93
C THR A 232 -10.24 -15.47 7.91
N SER A 233 -8.99 -15.94 7.76
CA SER A 233 -8.36 -16.87 8.70
C SER A 233 -8.24 -16.27 10.10
N ARG A 234 -7.86 -15.00 10.19
CA ARG A 234 -7.69 -14.28 11.46
C ARG A 234 -9.02 -13.95 12.15
N LEU A 235 -10.00 -13.44 11.40
CA LEU A 235 -11.30 -13.05 11.96
C LEU A 235 -12.25 -14.25 12.16
N GLN A 236 -11.96 -15.38 11.54
CA GLN A 236 -12.80 -16.60 11.54
C GLN A 236 -14.26 -16.32 11.15
N SER A 237 -14.46 -15.30 10.37
CA SER A 237 -15.77 -14.87 9.91
C SER A 237 -15.68 -14.05 8.63
N VAL A 238 -16.72 -14.12 7.81
CA VAL A 238 -16.86 -13.36 6.57
C VAL A 238 -18.18 -12.62 6.55
N ARG A 239 -18.13 -11.36 6.16
CA ARG A 239 -19.31 -10.49 5.98
C ARG A 239 -19.17 -9.73 4.68
N ALA A 240 -20.28 -9.24 4.15
CA ALA A 240 -20.28 -8.42 2.94
C ALA A 240 -19.47 -7.12 3.08
N ASP A 241 -19.42 -6.53 4.28
CA ASP A 241 -18.68 -5.31 4.60
C ASP A 241 -17.20 -5.54 4.96
N THR A 242 -16.72 -6.80 4.93
CA THR A 242 -15.30 -7.13 5.15
C THR A 242 -14.40 -6.28 4.25
N GLY A 243 -13.36 -5.70 4.84
CA GLY A 243 -12.40 -4.84 4.14
C GLY A 243 -12.88 -3.42 3.85
N SER A 244 -14.06 -2.98 4.36
CA SER A 244 -14.52 -1.60 4.19
C SER A 244 -13.56 -0.61 4.85
N GLY A 245 -13.19 0.47 4.11
CA GLY A 245 -12.27 1.51 4.57
C GLY A 245 -10.79 1.16 4.40
N LEU A 246 -10.43 -0.08 4.01
CA LEU A 246 -9.03 -0.44 3.76
C LEU A 246 -8.43 0.32 2.58
N GLU A 247 -9.24 0.69 1.59
CA GLU A 247 -8.81 1.46 0.42
C GLU A 247 -8.13 2.78 0.83
N LEU A 248 -8.74 3.53 1.74
CA LEU A 248 -8.18 4.80 2.23
C LEU A 248 -6.95 4.57 3.12
N LEU A 249 -6.95 3.52 3.92
CA LEU A 249 -5.84 3.18 4.80
C LEU A 249 -4.61 2.75 3.99
N VAL A 250 -4.80 1.92 2.96
CA VAL A 250 -3.74 1.51 2.02
C VAL A 250 -3.18 2.72 1.27
N LEU A 251 -4.07 3.59 0.75
CA LEU A 251 -3.67 4.82 0.09
C LEU A 251 -2.83 5.72 1.02
N THR A 252 -3.26 5.85 2.29
CA THR A 252 -2.50 6.58 3.33
C THR A 252 -1.10 6.01 3.49
N VAL A 253 -0.97 4.69 3.65
CA VAL A 253 0.33 4.01 3.81
C VAL A 253 1.24 4.28 2.62
N VAL A 254 0.73 4.15 1.39
CA VAL A 254 1.54 4.29 0.18
C VAL A 254 1.98 5.75 -0.04
N LEU A 255 1.08 6.71 0.16
CA LEU A 255 1.41 8.13 0.01
C LEU A 255 2.35 8.63 1.11
N LEU A 256 2.10 8.22 2.36
CA LEU A 256 2.96 8.53 3.50
C LEU A 256 4.35 7.90 3.32
N GLY A 257 4.42 6.73 2.66
CA GLY A 257 5.68 6.08 2.25
C GLY A 257 6.44 6.80 1.14
N GLY A 258 5.87 7.89 0.57
CA GLY A 258 6.52 8.77 -0.39
C GLY A 258 6.27 8.42 -1.86
N ALA A 259 5.24 7.63 -2.16
CA ALA A 259 4.75 7.49 -3.51
C ALA A 259 4.05 8.81 -3.94
N ASP A 260 4.34 9.27 -5.16
CA ASP A 260 3.78 10.52 -5.70
C ASP A 260 2.61 10.20 -6.63
N ILE A 261 1.43 10.74 -6.34
CA ILE A 261 0.22 10.59 -7.17
C ILE A 261 0.48 11.07 -8.61
N ARG A 262 1.39 12.01 -8.81
CA ARG A 262 1.80 12.47 -10.14
C ARG A 262 2.68 11.48 -10.88
N GLY A 263 3.03 10.37 -10.24
CA GLY A 263 3.79 9.27 -10.80
C GLY A 263 5.31 9.44 -10.80
N GLY A 264 6.00 8.38 -11.19
CA GLY A 264 7.45 8.35 -11.35
C GLY A 264 8.26 8.30 -10.05
N ARG A 265 7.61 8.25 -8.88
CA ARG A 265 8.26 8.17 -7.56
C ARG A 265 7.49 7.26 -6.62
N GLY A 266 8.23 6.50 -5.83
CA GLY A 266 7.72 5.59 -4.81
C GLY A 266 8.72 4.49 -4.52
N THR A 267 8.74 4.00 -3.27
CA THR A 267 9.64 2.91 -2.89
C THR A 267 8.91 1.93 -1.97
N ILE A 268 9.21 0.65 -2.14
CA ILE A 268 8.66 -0.38 -1.24
C ILE A 268 9.18 -0.16 0.20
N PHE A 269 10.43 0.29 0.37
CA PHE A 269 10.96 0.61 1.69
C PHE A 269 10.14 1.71 2.38
N GLY A 270 9.84 2.81 1.69
CA GLY A 270 9.01 3.88 2.23
C GLY A 270 7.61 3.39 2.62
N THR A 271 6.98 2.55 1.76
CA THR A 271 5.70 1.92 2.05
C THR A 271 5.74 1.06 3.31
N LEU A 272 6.79 0.27 3.51
CA LEU A 272 6.95 -0.57 4.72
C LEU A 272 7.16 0.28 5.99
N VAL A 273 7.93 1.36 5.90
CA VAL A 273 8.11 2.30 7.03
C VAL A 273 6.78 2.98 7.38
N ALA A 274 6.01 3.39 6.39
CA ALA A 274 4.69 3.99 6.60
C ALA A 274 3.69 2.97 7.16
N LEU A 275 3.76 1.71 6.72
CA LEU A 275 2.96 0.62 7.27
C LEU A 275 3.24 0.43 8.76
N ALA A 276 4.52 0.40 9.15
CA ALA A 276 4.93 0.33 10.54
C ALA A 276 4.43 1.54 11.36
N LEU A 277 4.53 2.77 10.80
CA LEU A 277 4.01 3.96 11.44
C LEU A 277 2.50 3.88 11.70
N VAL A 278 1.72 3.50 10.68
CA VAL A 278 0.27 3.35 10.82
C VAL A 278 -0.07 2.24 11.81
N GLY A 279 0.65 1.13 11.80
CA GLY A 279 0.51 0.03 12.76
C GLY A 279 0.76 0.50 14.21
N VAL A 280 1.84 1.23 14.46
CA VAL A 280 2.17 1.81 15.77
C VAL A 280 1.09 2.78 16.25
N VAL A 281 0.64 3.69 15.38
CA VAL A 281 -0.43 4.65 15.72
C VAL A 281 -1.73 3.92 16.05
N ARG A 282 -2.13 2.91 15.27
CA ARG A 282 -3.33 2.11 15.54
C ARG A 282 -3.23 1.33 16.85
N SER A 283 -2.08 0.71 17.12
CA SER A 283 -1.83 0.03 18.39
C SER A 283 -1.89 0.99 19.57
N GLY A 284 -1.26 2.17 19.46
CA GLY A 284 -1.33 3.21 20.50
C GLY A 284 -2.75 3.67 20.79
N MET A 285 -3.58 3.83 19.74
CA MET A 285 -4.99 4.18 19.90
C MET A 285 -5.79 3.04 20.56
N ALA A 286 -5.46 1.78 20.25
CA ALA A 286 -6.11 0.62 20.85
C ALA A 286 -5.74 0.49 22.34
N LEU A 287 -4.46 0.65 22.68
CA LEU A 287 -3.97 0.62 24.06
C LEU A 287 -4.47 1.80 24.90
N GLY A 288 -4.83 2.92 24.26
CA GLY A 288 -5.42 4.09 24.91
C GLY A 288 -6.95 4.10 24.95
N ASP A 289 -7.61 2.97 24.62
CA ASP A 289 -9.08 2.82 24.58
C ASP A 289 -9.82 3.92 23.78
N LEU A 290 -9.17 4.42 22.71
CA LEU A 290 -9.82 5.42 21.86
C LEU A 290 -10.97 4.79 21.06
N PRO A 291 -12.12 5.48 20.98
CA PRO A 291 -13.27 4.98 20.22
C PRO A 291 -12.95 4.86 18.73
N ASP A 292 -13.61 3.94 18.03
CA ASP A 292 -13.35 3.65 16.61
C ASP A 292 -13.50 4.89 15.71
N GLN A 293 -14.43 5.81 16.06
CA GLN A 293 -14.61 7.08 15.35
C GLN A 293 -13.34 7.95 15.39
N ALA A 294 -12.65 8.00 16.54
CA ALA A 294 -11.39 8.72 16.67
C ALA A 294 -10.28 8.05 15.84
N ARG A 295 -10.26 6.72 15.77
CA ARG A 295 -9.29 5.98 14.95
C ARG A 295 -9.45 6.31 13.46
N VAL A 296 -10.69 6.38 12.95
CA VAL A 296 -10.98 6.80 11.57
C VAL A 296 -10.52 8.24 11.31
N ALA A 297 -10.80 9.15 12.25
CA ALA A 297 -10.38 10.55 12.13
C ALA A 297 -8.85 10.70 12.08
N VAL A 298 -8.11 9.94 12.90
CA VAL A 298 -6.63 9.96 12.91
C VAL A 298 -6.08 9.43 11.59
N VAL A 299 -6.64 8.36 11.03
CA VAL A 299 -6.22 7.83 9.71
C VAL A 299 -6.45 8.87 8.62
N GLY A 300 -7.62 9.52 8.60
CA GLY A 300 -7.90 10.62 7.67
C GLY A 300 -6.93 11.80 7.86
N GLY A 301 -6.60 12.14 9.10
CA GLY A 301 -5.60 13.16 9.43
C GLY A 301 -4.19 12.80 8.93
N LEU A 302 -3.77 11.54 9.08
CA LEU A 302 -2.51 11.04 8.54
C LEU A 302 -2.47 11.11 7.01
N LEU A 303 -3.58 10.81 6.32
CA LEU A 303 -3.69 10.95 4.87
C LEU A 303 -3.48 12.42 4.44
N LEU A 304 -4.20 13.35 5.06
CA LEU A 304 -4.06 14.77 4.78
C LEU A 304 -2.64 15.27 5.07
N LEU A 305 -2.07 14.87 6.20
CA LEU A 305 -0.71 15.19 6.58
C LEU A 305 0.31 14.69 5.55
N SER A 306 0.11 13.47 5.01
CA SER A 306 0.99 12.89 4.00
C SER A 306 0.99 13.70 2.70
N ILE A 307 -0.20 14.11 2.25
CA ILE A 307 -0.36 14.92 1.03
C ILE A 307 0.26 16.30 1.23
N CYS A 308 -0.06 16.97 2.35
CA CYS A 308 0.49 18.28 2.67
C CYS A 308 2.02 18.24 2.82
N ALA A 309 2.57 17.23 3.50
CA ALA A 309 4.01 17.03 3.61
C ALA A 309 4.65 16.83 2.23
N GLY A 310 4.01 16.09 1.33
CA GLY A 310 4.42 15.90 -0.05
C GLY A 310 4.63 17.22 -0.78
N VAL A 311 3.62 18.04 -0.75
CA VAL A 311 3.64 19.37 -1.39
C VAL A 311 4.70 20.27 -0.75
N ALA A 312 4.79 20.28 0.59
CA ALA A 312 5.76 21.11 1.31
C ALA A 312 7.22 20.68 1.02
N ILE A 313 7.52 19.39 1.05
CA ILE A 313 8.86 18.86 0.73
C ILE A 313 9.26 19.21 -0.69
N GLU A 314 8.32 19.11 -1.65
CA GLU A 314 8.61 19.46 -3.04
C GLU A 314 8.87 20.97 -3.20
N ALA A 315 8.06 21.82 -2.56
CA ALA A 315 8.27 23.27 -2.56
C ALA A 315 9.64 23.65 -1.97
N LEU A 316 10.05 23.02 -0.87
CA LEU A 316 11.36 23.23 -0.26
C LEU A 316 12.51 22.78 -1.19
N ARG A 317 12.34 21.67 -1.88
CA ARG A 317 13.33 21.17 -2.86
C ARG A 317 13.49 22.14 -4.04
N ARG A 318 12.39 22.66 -4.59
CA ARG A 318 12.41 23.65 -5.68
C ARG A 318 13.15 24.92 -5.26
N ARG A 319 12.80 25.49 -4.09
CA ARG A 319 13.49 26.68 -3.54
C ARG A 319 14.99 26.43 -3.29
N ALA A 320 15.35 25.25 -2.80
CA ALA A 320 16.77 24.90 -2.59
C ALA A 320 17.54 24.73 -3.92
N ALA A 321 16.91 24.25 -4.98
CA ALA A 321 17.49 24.16 -6.31
C ALA A 321 17.71 25.55 -6.93
N GLU A 322 16.72 26.43 -6.87
CA GLU A 322 16.79 27.81 -7.36
C GLU A 322 17.93 28.60 -6.69
N ARG A 323 18.04 28.53 -5.36
CA ARG A 323 19.14 29.16 -4.61
C ARG A 323 20.53 28.67 -5.04
N ARG A 324 20.65 27.38 -5.41
CA ARG A 324 21.93 26.83 -5.91
C ARG A 324 22.26 27.34 -7.31
N THR A 325 21.28 27.45 -8.19
CA THR A 325 21.47 28.00 -9.54
C THR A 325 21.88 29.47 -9.50
N THR A 326 21.19 30.28 -8.69
CA THR A 326 21.52 31.69 -8.49
C THR A 326 22.94 31.91 -7.91
N ARG A 327 23.34 31.05 -6.97
CA ARG A 327 24.69 31.09 -6.39
C ARG A 327 25.79 30.68 -7.39
N ARG A 328 25.50 29.74 -8.30
CA ARG A 328 26.41 29.37 -9.41
C ARG A 328 26.58 30.48 -10.44
N ILE A 329 25.48 31.13 -10.79
CA ILE A 329 25.50 32.23 -11.75
C ILE A 329 26.29 33.44 -11.17
N ARG A 330 26.05 33.82 -9.90
CA ARG A 330 26.81 34.87 -9.22
C ARG A 330 28.30 34.57 -9.09
N GLY A 331 28.66 33.35 -8.64
CA GLY A 331 30.07 32.94 -8.52
C GLY A 331 30.80 32.77 -9.87
N GLY A 332 30.07 32.49 -10.97
CA GLY A 332 30.64 32.45 -12.32
C GLY A 332 30.81 33.82 -12.97
N ALA A 333 30.03 34.83 -12.54
CA ALA A 333 30.16 36.21 -13.01
C ALA A 333 31.37 36.92 -12.41
N GLU A 334 31.81 36.55 -11.19
CA GLU A 334 32.97 37.09 -10.51
C GLU A 334 34.31 36.55 -11.08
N LEU A 335 34.27 35.49 -11.88
CA LEU A 335 35.47 34.85 -12.48
C LEU A 335 35.74 35.27 -13.95
N ARG A 336 34.99 36.23 -14.50
CA ARG A 336 35.35 36.79 -15.80
C ARG A 336 36.43 37.84 -15.62
N PRO A 337 37.65 37.63 -16.13
CA PRO A 337 38.68 38.70 -16.12
C PRO A 337 38.16 39.88 -16.90
N THR A 338 38.30 41.07 -16.32
CA THR A 338 38.11 42.36 -17.03
C THR A 338 39.00 42.37 -18.27
N PRO A 339 38.48 42.72 -19.46
CA PRO A 339 39.32 42.90 -20.61
C PRO A 339 40.31 44.04 -20.30
N THR A 340 41.59 43.73 -20.26
CA THR A 340 42.67 44.74 -20.27
C THR A 340 42.70 45.42 -21.61
N THR A 341 42.32 46.67 -21.64
CA THR A 341 42.52 47.60 -22.78
C THR A 341 43.98 47.89 -23.02
#